data_e214c5f8bd4d533938a41bd65e78ed36
#
_entry.id   e214c5f8bd4d533938a41bd65e78ed36
#
_cell.length_a   1.000
_cell.length_b   1.000
_cell.length_c   1.000
_cell.angle_alpha   90.00
_cell.angle_beta   90.00
_cell.angle_gamma   90.00
#
_symmetry.space_group_name_H-M   'P 1'
#
loop_
_entity.id
_entity.type
_entity.pdbx_description
1 polymer ?
#
loop_
_entity_poly.entity_id
_entity_poly.type
_entity_poly.pdbx_seq_one_letter_code
_entity_poly.pdbx_strand_id
1 'polypeptide(L)'
;MRNLTTTLYDDIKRENKIILPAGNALFNWVDVNDIAEVASVVMINFEQYKNEALEITGKELKSFPQVVTQINNQLSIDLKFKSVNPVRYFFYKKRQGYAIPKIMVMILLHFLPRFDKIPKLSTNVEKILNRYPTDIETFINNNESFFKRGEEPKTLG
;
A
#
# COMPACT_ATOMS: atom_id res chain seq x y z
N MET A 1 -1.24 2.96 -0.30
CA MET A 1 -0.14 3.01 0.69
C MET A 1 -0.55 2.55 2.08
N ARG A 2 -1.75 2.85 2.55
CA ARG A 2 -2.23 2.54 3.90
C ARG A 2 -2.03 1.07 4.35
N ASN A 3 -2.06 0.13 3.43
CA ASN A 3 -1.83 -1.30 3.74
C ASN A 3 -0.47 -1.59 4.43
N LEU A 4 0.54 -0.75 4.21
CA LEU A 4 1.83 -0.87 4.91
C LEU A 4 1.68 -0.69 6.42
N THR A 5 0.82 0.24 6.85
CA THR A 5 0.62 0.58 8.27
C THR A 5 -0.58 -0.13 8.92
N THR A 6 -1.37 -0.87 8.15
CA THR A 6 -2.56 -1.61 8.63
C THR A 6 -2.44 -3.11 8.39
N THR A 7 -2.59 -3.56 7.15
CA THR A 7 -2.60 -5.00 6.81
C THR A 7 -1.26 -5.68 7.10
N LEU A 8 -0.14 -4.95 6.93
CA LEU A 8 1.22 -5.44 7.19
C LEU A 8 1.77 -5.03 8.56
N TYR A 9 0.90 -4.51 9.44
CA TYR A 9 1.29 -4.01 10.75
C TYR A 9 2.12 -5.04 11.54
N ASP A 10 1.58 -6.24 11.74
CA ASP A 10 2.24 -7.28 12.53
C ASP A 10 3.56 -7.74 11.91
N ASP A 11 3.60 -7.87 10.59
CA ASP A 11 4.80 -8.26 9.87
C ASP A 11 5.92 -7.22 10.06
N ILE A 12 5.60 -5.93 9.97
CA ILE A 12 6.57 -4.84 10.12
C ILE A 12 6.96 -4.64 11.58
N LYS A 13 5.99 -4.47 12.49
CA LYS A 13 6.26 -4.13 13.89
C LYS A 13 6.86 -5.28 14.69
N ARG A 14 6.34 -6.50 14.53
CA ARG A 14 6.78 -7.65 15.34
C ARG A 14 7.95 -8.39 14.73
N GLU A 15 7.95 -8.56 13.41
CA GLU A 15 8.91 -9.43 12.73
C GLU A 15 9.97 -8.65 11.94
N ASN A 16 9.85 -7.34 11.81
CA ASN A 16 10.73 -6.47 11.01
C ASN A 16 10.90 -6.98 9.56
N LYS A 17 9.85 -7.56 9.01
CA LYS A 17 9.87 -8.09 7.65
C LYS A 17 8.49 -8.06 7.03
N ILE A 18 8.44 -7.91 5.72
CA ILE A 18 7.24 -8.06 4.89
C ILE A 18 7.36 -9.38 4.15
N ILE A 19 6.40 -10.28 4.36
CA ILE A 19 6.33 -11.57 3.66
C ILE A 19 5.08 -11.56 2.79
N LEU A 20 5.26 -11.63 1.46
CA LEU A 20 4.16 -11.62 0.48
C LEU A 20 4.49 -12.51 -0.73
N PRO A 21 3.48 -13.05 -1.43
CA PRO A 21 3.70 -13.80 -2.66
C PRO A 21 3.82 -12.87 -3.90
N ALA A 22 4.35 -11.65 -3.71
CA ALA A 22 4.30 -10.59 -4.71
C ALA A 22 5.45 -10.62 -5.75
N GLY A 23 6.57 -11.28 -5.43
CA GLY A 23 7.75 -11.24 -6.30
C GLY A 23 8.21 -9.80 -6.55
N ASN A 24 8.46 -9.50 -7.83
CA ASN A 24 8.82 -8.17 -8.30
C ASN A 24 7.66 -7.47 -9.03
N ALA A 25 6.42 -7.92 -8.83
CA ALA A 25 5.25 -7.27 -9.43
C ALA A 25 5.21 -5.79 -9.07
N LEU A 26 4.83 -4.98 -10.05
CA LEU A 26 4.66 -3.53 -9.85
C LEU A 26 3.23 -3.25 -9.38
N PHE A 27 3.14 -2.41 -8.37
CA PHE A 27 1.88 -1.98 -7.77
C PHE A 27 1.74 -0.47 -7.91
N ASN A 28 0.50 -0.02 -8.04
CA ASN A 28 0.15 1.36 -7.94
C ASN A 28 0.05 1.76 -6.46
N TRP A 29 0.82 2.77 -6.07
CA TRP A 29 0.89 3.25 -4.69
C TRP A 29 0.13 4.57 -4.58
N VAL A 30 -1.15 4.51 -4.22
CA VAL A 30 -2.02 5.66 -3.99
C VAL A 30 -2.21 5.89 -2.49
N ASP A 31 -2.23 7.14 -2.04
CA ASP A 31 -2.59 7.49 -0.67
C ASP A 31 -4.10 7.54 -0.51
N VAL A 32 -4.60 7.06 0.62
CA VAL A 32 -6.04 7.08 0.92
C VAL A 32 -6.58 8.51 1.09
N ASN A 33 -5.74 9.44 1.52
CA ASN A 33 -6.14 10.85 1.65
C ASN A 33 -6.37 11.48 0.28
N ASP A 34 -5.54 11.16 -0.73
CA ASP A 34 -5.77 11.61 -2.11
C ASP A 34 -7.10 11.09 -2.65
N ILE A 35 -7.42 9.81 -2.36
CA ILE A 35 -8.70 9.23 -2.75
C ILE A 35 -9.86 9.97 -2.06
N ALA A 36 -9.73 10.27 -0.78
CA ALA A 36 -10.77 10.96 -0.01
C ALA A 36 -10.97 12.40 -0.49
N GLU A 37 -9.89 13.14 -0.79
CA GLU A 37 -9.97 14.49 -1.33
C GLU A 37 -10.65 14.51 -2.70
N VAL A 38 -10.23 13.61 -3.61
CA VAL A 38 -10.89 13.49 -4.93
C VAL A 38 -12.38 13.17 -4.76
N ALA A 39 -12.72 12.21 -3.89
CA ALA A 39 -14.12 11.88 -3.64
C ALA A 39 -14.92 13.08 -3.14
N SER A 40 -14.33 13.88 -2.24
CA SER A 40 -14.97 15.09 -1.72
C SER A 40 -15.24 16.13 -2.84
N VAL A 41 -14.26 16.39 -3.69
CA VAL A 41 -14.41 17.33 -4.82
C VAL A 41 -15.46 16.84 -5.81
N VAL A 42 -15.45 15.55 -6.14
CA VAL A 42 -16.41 14.91 -7.05
C VAL A 42 -17.84 14.99 -6.48
N MET A 43 -18.02 14.77 -5.18
CA MET A 43 -19.33 14.88 -4.53
C MET A 43 -19.86 16.32 -4.54
N ILE A 44 -19.01 17.31 -4.28
CA ILE A 44 -19.39 18.73 -4.28
C ILE A 44 -19.76 19.17 -5.70
N ASN A 45 -19.06 18.68 -6.71
CA ASN A 45 -19.26 19.03 -8.12
C ASN A 45 -19.95 17.89 -8.89
N PHE A 46 -20.95 17.25 -8.27
CA PHE A 46 -21.58 16.03 -8.78
C PHE A 46 -22.05 16.14 -10.24
N GLU A 47 -22.67 17.26 -10.64
CA GLU A 47 -23.18 17.44 -12.01
C GLU A 47 -22.05 17.41 -13.07
N GLN A 48 -20.84 17.83 -12.70
CA GLN A 48 -19.68 17.80 -13.59
C GLN A 48 -19.16 16.38 -13.81
N TYR A 49 -19.24 15.53 -12.78
CA TYR A 49 -18.63 14.19 -12.79
C TYR A 49 -19.63 13.04 -12.88
N LYS A 50 -20.94 13.35 -12.97
CA LYS A 50 -21.97 12.30 -13.09
C LYS A 50 -21.73 11.43 -14.33
N ASN A 51 -21.89 10.13 -14.14
CA ASN A 51 -21.67 9.10 -15.15
C ASN A 51 -20.22 8.96 -15.64
N GLU A 52 -19.25 9.55 -14.95
CA GLU A 52 -17.84 9.35 -15.26
C GLU A 52 -17.23 8.25 -14.38
N ALA A 53 -16.36 7.41 -14.97
CA ALA A 53 -15.52 6.47 -14.25
C ALA A 53 -14.12 7.08 -14.08
N LEU A 54 -13.81 7.51 -12.87
CA LEU A 54 -12.54 8.14 -12.53
C LEU A 54 -11.58 7.14 -11.92
N GLU A 55 -10.54 6.77 -12.67
CA GLU A 55 -9.45 5.96 -12.12
C GLU A 55 -8.52 6.84 -11.29
N ILE A 56 -8.35 6.49 -10.02
CA ILE A 56 -7.48 7.22 -9.08
C ILE A 56 -6.22 6.39 -8.83
N THR A 57 -5.09 6.95 -9.22
CA THR A 57 -3.78 6.30 -9.07
C THR A 57 -2.80 7.21 -8.32
N GLY A 58 -1.76 6.58 -7.77
CA GLY A 58 -0.62 7.33 -7.25
C GLY A 58 0.29 7.83 -8.37
N LYS A 59 1.38 8.46 -7.97
CA LYS A 59 2.36 9.06 -8.88
C LYS A 59 3.26 8.05 -9.57
N GLU A 60 3.44 6.86 -8.98
CA GLU A 60 4.49 5.92 -9.38
C GLU A 60 4.08 4.45 -9.21
N LEU A 61 4.74 3.60 -9.98
CA LEU A 61 4.67 2.16 -9.85
C LEU A 61 5.95 1.65 -9.20
N LYS A 62 5.82 0.89 -8.12
CA LYS A 62 6.96 0.25 -7.44
C LYS A 62 6.62 -1.16 -7.00
N SER A 63 7.62 -2.02 -6.99
CA SER A 63 7.50 -3.33 -6.34
C SER A 63 7.70 -3.19 -4.83
N PHE A 64 7.25 -4.18 -4.06
CA PHE A 64 7.50 -4.21 -2.61
C PHE A 64 8.98 -4.16 -2.24
N PRO A 65 9.91 -4.87 -2.93
CA PRO A 65 11.34 -4.69 -2.69
C PRO A 65 11.81 -3.25 -2.82
N GLN A 66 11.37 -2.53 -3.87
CA GLN A 66 11.75 -1.13 -4.08
C GLN A 66 11.22 -0.22 -2.97
N VAL A 67 9.98 -0.43 -2.52
CA VAL A 67 9.39 0.33 -1.41
C VAL A 67 10.14 0.06 -0.11
N VAL A 68 10.46 -1.20 0.18
CA VAL A 68 11.26 -1.56 1.38
C VAL A 68 12.65 -0.93 1.33
N THR A 69 13.31 -0.95 0.18
CA THR A 69 14.60 -0.26 0.00
C THR A 69 14.48 1.25 0.27
N GLN A 70 13.42 1.87 -0.24
CA GLN A 70 13.17 3.29 0.00
C GLN A 70 12.92 3.60 1.48
N ILE A 71 12.10 2.81 2.17
CA ILE A 71 11.87 2.92 3.62
C ILE A 71 13.20 2.84 4.38
N ASN A 72 14.02 1.83 4.06
CA ASN A 72 15.30 1.61 4.72
C ASN A 72 16.26 2.79 4.53
N ASN A 73 16.39 3.28 3.29
CA ASN A 73 17.28 4.39 2.98
C ASN A 73 16.83 5.70 3.64
N GLN A 74 15.52 5.95 3.63
CA GLN A 74 14.95 7.21 4.14
C GLN A 74 14.97 7.27 5.67
N LEU A 75 14.72 6.14 6.33
CA LEU A 75 14.61 6.08 7.80
C LEU A 75 15.81 5.46 8.49
N SER A 76 16.83 5.02 7.74
CA SER A 76 18.02 4.32 8.27
C SER A 76 17.67 3.10 9.12
N ILE A 77 16.69 2.29 8.66
CA ILE A 77 16.26 1.05 9.31
C ILE A 77 16.61 -0.16 8.43
N ASP A 78 16.40 -1.37 8.94
CA ASP A 78 16.70 -2.63 8.24
C ASP A 78 15.45 -3.51 8.13
N LEU A 79 14.38 -2.98 7.53
CA LEU A 79 13.20 -3.74 7.20
C LEU A 79 13.51 -4.74 6.08
N LYS A 80 13.10 -6.01 6.23
CA LYS A 80 13.34 -7.05 5.23
C LYS A 80 12.11 -7.31 4.37
N PHE A 81 12.33 -7.64 3.11
CA PHE A 81 11.27 -8.19 2.24
C PHE A 81 11.60 -9.63 1.86
N LYS A 82 10.60 -10.50 1.92
CA LYS A 82 10.71 -11.89 1.46
C LYS A 82 9.53 -12.28 0.60
N SER A 83 9.79 -12.55 -0.67
CA SER A 83 8.80 -13.18 -1.53
C SER A 83 8.74 -14.68 -1.27
N VAL A 84 7.53 -15.22 -1.13
CA VAL A 84 7.27 -16.64 -0.94
C VAL A 84 6.22 -17.12 -1.93
N ASN A 85 6.12 -18.44 -2.16
CA ASN A 85 5.03 -18.97 -2.96
C ASN A 85 3.68 -18.90 -2.19
N PRO A 86 2.53 -18.94 -2.89
CA PRO A 86 1.21 -18.83 -2.27
C PRO A 86 0.93 -19.87 -1.19
N VAL A 87 1.41 -21.10 -1.36
CA VAL A 87 1.20 -22.19 -0.39
C VAL A 87 1.92 -21.90 0.92
N ARG A 88 3.20 -21.50 0.84
CA ARG A 88 3.97 -21.06 2.02
C ARG A 88 3.34 -19.88 2.71
N TYR A 89 2.87 -18.91 1.94
CA TYR A 89 2.18 -17.73 2.47
C TYR A 89 0.90 -18.11 3.22
N PHE A 90 0.10 -19.03 2.65
CA PHE A 90 -1.12 -19.53 3.27
C PHE A 90 -0.84 -20.09 4.67
N PHE A 91 0.10 -21.03 4.78
CA PHE A 91 0.44 -21.64 6.09
C PHE A 91 1.05 -20.64 7.06
N TYR A 92 1.87 -19.71 6.58
CA TYR A 92 2.43 -18.65 7.40
C TYR A 92 1.32 -17.78 8.03
N LYS A 93 0.38 -17.28 7.23
CA LYS A 93 -0.73 -16.46 7.74
C LYS A 93 -1.75 -17.25 8.57
N LYS A 94 -1.96 -18.51 8.25
CA LYS A 94 -2.83 -19.38 9.06
C LYS A 94 -2.27 -19.60 10.47
N ARG A 95 -0.96 -19.78 10.61
CA ARG A 95 -0.29 -19.87 11.92
C ARG A 95 -0.38 -18.59 12.73
N GLN A 96 -0.51 -17.43 12.07
CA GLN A 96 -0.77 -16.14 12.71
C GLN A 96 -2.24 -15.93 13.10
N GLY A 97 -3.13 -16.90 12.90
CA GLY A 97 -4.54 -16.82 13.26
C GLY A 97 -5.43 -16.13 12.23
N TYR A 98 -4.94 -15.84 11.03
CA TYR A 98 -5.78 -15.22 10.00
C TYR A 98 -6.85 -16.17 9.47
N ALA A 99 -8.07 -15.65 9.27
CA ALA A 99 -9.16 -16.39 8.66
C ALA A 99 -8.85 -16.75 7.19
N ILE A 100 -9.21 -17.97 6.79
CA ILE A 100 -8.92 -18.49 5.43
C ILE A 100 -9.39 -17.55 4.31
N PRO A 101 -10.62 -17.00 4.33
CA PRO A 101 -11.06 -16.07 3.27
C PRO A 101 -10.15 -14.85 3.16
N LYS A 102 -9.69 -14.28 4.28
CA LYS A 102 -8.76 -13.14 4.29
C LYS A 102 -7.40 -13.52 3.68
N ILE A 103 -6.89 -14.70 4.00
CA ILE A 103 -5.62 -15.20 3.42
C ILE A 103 -5.74 -15.35 1.90
N MET A 104 -6.87 -15.91 1.41
CA MET A 104 -7.10 -16.10 -0.02
C MET A 104 -7.14 -14.77 -0.76
N VAL A 105 -7.84 -13.77 -0.22
CA VAL A 105 -7.87 -12.41 -0.79
C VAL A 105 -6.46 -11.82 -0.83
N MET A 106 -5.68 -11.95 0.25
CA MET A 106 -4.30 -11.45 0.30
C MET A 106 -3.41 -12.14 -0.75
N ILE A 107 -3.59 -13.46 -0.97
CA ILE A 107 -2.86 -14.18 -2.02
C ILE A 107 -3.24 -13.63 -3.39
N LEU A 108 -4.53 -13.51 -3.70
CA LEU A 108 -5.00 -13.01 -4.99
C LEU A 108 -4.45 -11.61 -5.28
N LEU A 109 -4.59 -10.69 -4.34
CA LEU A 109 -4.15 -9.29 -4.51
C LEU A 109 -2.65 -9.12 -4.71
N HIS A 110 -1.82 -10.04 -4.19
CA HIS A 110 -0.37 -9.89 -4.30
C HIS A 110 0.28 -10.84 -5.31
N PHE A 111 -0.36 -11.97 -5.60
CA PHE A 111 0.19 -12.95 -6.51
C PHE A 111 -0.22 -12.73 -7.97
N LEU A 112 -1.50 -12.41 -8.24
CA LEU A 112 -1.99 -12.21 -9.60
C LEU A 112 -1.28 -11.07 -10.35
N PRO A 113 -0.97 -9.91 -9.74
CA PRO A 113 -0.28 -8.83 -10.44
C PRO A 113 1.09 -9.22 -11.03
N ARG A 114 1.64 -10.37 -10.66
CA ARG A 114 2.88 -10.90 -11.27
C ARG A 114 2.70 -11.31 -12.73
N PHE A 115 1.47 -11.57 -13.14
CA PHE A 115 1.10 -12.04 -14.49
C PHE A 115 0.33 -10.99 -15.28
N ASP A 116 -0.05 -9.90 -14.62
CA ASP A 116 -0.79 -8.82 -15.25
C ASP A 116 0.13 -7.88 -16.05
N LYS A 117 -0.50 -7.16 -16.98
CA LYS A 117 0.16 -6.04 -17.65
C LYS A 117 0.50 -4.95 -16.63
N ILE A 118 1.58 -4.21 -16.91
CA ILE A 118 1.96 -3.06 -16.08
C ILE A 118 0.77 -2.09 -16.00
N PRO A 119 0.29 -1.74 -14.79
CA PRO A 119 -0.81 -0.81 -14.62
C PRO A 119 -0.49 0.55 -15.25
N LYS A 120 -1.48 1.18 -15.84
CA LYS A 120 -1.34 2.57 -16.32
C LYS A 120 -1.56 3.53 -15.14
N LEU A 121 -0.83 4.63 -15.15
CA LEU A 121 -1.08 5.72 -14.21
C LEU A 121 -2.07 6.71 -14.81
N SER A 122 -3.01 7.17 -13.99
CA SER A 122 -3.98 8.20 -14.33
C SER A 122 -3.51 9.57 -13.85
N THR A 123 -3.87 10.62 -14.54
CA THR A 123 -3.65 12.01 -14.14
C THR A 123 -4.86 12.64 -13.44
N ASN A 124 -5.87 11.85 -13.07
CA ASN A 124 -7.11 12.38 -12.50
C ASN A 124 -6.90 13.09 -11.16
N VAL A 125 -5.99 12.60 -10.31
CA VAL A 125 -5.65 13.30 -9.06
C VAL A 125 -5.13 14.70 -9.35
N GLU A 126 -4.17 14.83 -10.27
CA GLU A 126 -3.59 16.13 -10.66
C GLU A 126 -4.65 17.08 -11.24
N LYS A 127 -5.52 16.58 -12.12
CA LYS A 127 -6.57 17.37 -12.74
C LYS A 127 -7.63 17.84 -11.76
N ILE A 128 -8.03 16.99 -10.81
CA ILE A 128 -9.12 17.27 -9.89
C ILE A 128 -8.63 18.08 -8.69
N LEU A 129 -7.45 17.77 -8.15
CA LEU A 129 -6.91 18.43 -6.95
C LEU A 129 -5.92 19.56 -7.26
N ASN A 130 -5.57 19.78 -8.55
CA ASN A 130 -4.55 20.73 -8.98
C ASN A 130 -3.22 20.58 -8.22
N ARG A 131 -2.86 19.36 -7.86
CA ARG A 131 -1.59 18.98 -7.25
C ARG A 131 -1.22 17.54 -7.61
N TYR A 132 0.06 17.20 -7.52
CA TYR A 132 0.49 15.80 -7.68
C TYR A 132 -0.05 14.90 -6.58
N PRO A 133 -0.29 13.60 -6.90
CA PRO A 133 -0.60 12.61 -5.88
C PRO A 133 0.55 12.51 -4.85
N THR A 134 0.19 12.22 -3.61
CA THR A 134 1.17 11.92 -2.56
C THR A 134 2.08 10.77 -2.99
N ASP A 135 3.38 10.98 -2.96
CA ASP A 135 4.37 9.94 -3.28
C ASP A 135 4.72 9.09 -2.06
N ILE A 136 5.45 8.00 -2.32
CA ILE A 136 5.86 7.07 -1.26
C ILE A 136 6.80 7.74 -0.27
N GLU A 137 7.65 8.66 -0.72
CA GLU A 137 8.58 9.40 0.14
C GLU A 137 7.83 10.22 1.19
N THR A 138 6.86 11.02 0.75
CA THR A 138 5.99 11.80 1.63
C THR A 138 5.19 10.90 2.58
N PHE A 139 4.67 9.76 2.07
CA PHE A 139 3.96 8.80 2.92
C PHE A 139 4.86 8.22 4.01
N ILE A 140 6.10 7.86 3.70
CA ILE A 140 7.07 7.34 4.68
C ILE A 140 7.36 8.39 5.74
N ASN A 141 7.62 9.64 5.35
CA ASN A 141 7.88 10.74 6.28
C ASN A 141 6.69 10.97 7.24
N ASN A 142 5.48 11.00 6.70
CA ASN A 142 4.25 11.18 7.49
C ASN A 142 3.96 10.01 8.44
N ASN A 143 4.58 8.85 8.21
CA ASN A 143 4.42 7.64 9.03
C ASN A 143 5.75 7.18 9.65
N GLU A 144 6.72 8.05 9.81
CA GLU A 144 8.06 7.74 10.32
C GLU A 144 8.00 7.01 11.68
N SER A 145 7.21 7.52 12.62
CA SER A 145 7.01 6.92 13.95
C SER A 145 6.46 5.48 13.87
N PHE A 146 5.66 5.19 12.85
CA PHE A 146 5.19 3.84 12.61
C PHE A 146 6.35 2.89 12.22
N PHE A 147 7.22 3.29 11.32
CA PHE A 147 8.29 2.42 10.82
C PHE A 147 9.45 2.29 11.82
N LYS A 148 9.78 3.33 12.56
CA LYS A 148 10.79 3.28 13.63
C LYS A 148 10.27 2.45 14.82
N ARG A 149 11.08 1.52 15.31
CA ARG A 149 10.76 0.73 16.51
C ARG A 149 10.85 1.62 17.74
N GLY A 150 9.82 1.66 18.58
CA GLY A 150 9.88 2.27 19.90
C GLY A 150 8.64 2.98 20.42
N GLU A 151 7.68 3.32 19.56
CA GLU A 151 6.43 3.91 20.05
C GLU A 151 5.26 2.97 19.75
N GLU A 152 4.69 2.38 20.82
CA GLU A 152 3.36 1.80 20.73
C GLU A 152 2.36 2.89 20.34
N PRO A 153 1.44 2.64 19.40
CA PRO A 153 0.39 3.60 19.12
C PRO A 153 -0.38 3.83 20.41
N LYS A 154 -0.43 5.08 20.87
CA LYS A 154 -1.35 5.48 21.94
C LYS A 154 -2.74 5.05 21.51
N THR A 155 -3.28 4.02 22.15
CA THR A 155 -4.70 3.65 22.05
C THR A 155 -5.48 4.88 22.46
N LEU A 156 -6.12 5.52 21.50
CA LEU A 156 -7.18 6.48 21.76
C LEU A 156 -8.32 5.68 22.41
N GLY A 157 -8.49 5.88 23.73
CA GLY A 157 -9.59 5.36 24.51
C GLY A 157 -10.91 6.00 24.11
#